data_7c4db3280dc2509ab80a1627d50d749f
#
_entry.id   7c4db3280dc2509ab80a1627d50d749f
#
_cell.length_a   1.000
_cell.length_b   1.000
_cell.length_c   1.000
_cell.angle_alpha   90.00
_cell.angle_beta   90.00
_cell.angle_gamma   90.00
#
_symmetry.space_group_name_H-M   'P 1'
#
loop_
_entity.id
_entity.type
_entity.pdbx_description
1 polymer ?
#
loop_
_entity_poly.entity_id
_entity_poly.type
_entity_poly.pdbx_seq_one_letter_code
_entity_poly.pdbx_strand_id
1 'polypeptide(L)'
;MPNLAAFSVPERQARILSELEALAAAPPQALILEGGTAGERAAVAMWLAARLNCREPGTPCGVCPTCRQILDKVFLDLHYYDGGQESLKVDTMREVRRLVGEPPRGTGTRVIILAEAQALTDEASNALLKAMEEPRPGNMFLLLAPQRERLFATLVSRSWVLTLAWPDTADPSPGGDADDPWPLLDALHQFWRTGRGWFGAGRTKLSRLAAERVLTELSRELAAALAGRDDTPLAAQLCSCRDPDVIRRLDLLLAESQEALILAVNPSLTLDRLATQAYLWLRS
;
A
#
# COMPACT_ATOMS: atom_id res chain seq x y z
N MET A 1 -5.33 -26.43 -6.55
CA MET A 1 -4.54 -25.30 -6.04
C MET A 1 -5.39 -24.02 -6.21
N PRO A 2 -5.41 -23.09 -5.25
CA PRO A 2 -6.15 -21.83 -5.40
C PRO A 2 -5.66 -21.07 -6.62
N ASN A 3 -6.57 -20.41 -7.34
CA ASN A 3 -6.23 -19.66 -8.54
C ASN A 3 -5.64 -18.28 -8.16
N LEU A 4 -4.36 -18.25 -7.80
CA LEU A 4 -3.66 -17.03 -7.36
C LEU A 4 -3.59 -15.97 -8.47
N ALA A 5 -3.47 -16.42 -9.72
CA ALA A 5 -3.40 -15.52 -10.87
C ALA A 5 -4.68 -14.66 -11.02
N ALA A 6 -5.86 -15.22 -10.69
CA ALA A 6 -7.11 -14.47 -10.74
C ALA A 6 -7.16 -13.29 -9.76
N PHE A 7 -6.43 -13.38 -8.64
CA PHE A 7 -6.36 -12.34 -7.60
C PHE A 7 -5.08 -11.50 -7.70
N SER A 8 -4.23 -11.73 -8.69
CA SER A 8 -2.95 -11.00 -8.88
C SER A 8 -2.03 -11.02 -7.65
N VAL A 9 -2.09 -12.11 -6.86
CA VAL A 9 -1.22 -12.26 -5.69
C VAL A 9 0.14 -12.80 -6.14
N PRO A 10 1.26 -12.09 -5.87
CA PRO A 10 2.59 -12.55 -6.24
C PRO A 10 3.02 -13.82 -5.49
N GLU A 11 3.84 -14.66 -6.13
CA GLU A 11 4.32 -15.91 -5.54
C GLU A 11 5.11 -15.72 -4.23
N ARG A 12 5.82 -14.60 -4.09
CA ARG A 12 6.54 -14.26 -2.84
C ARG A 12 5.62 -14.18 -1.61
N GLN A 13 4.30 -14.02 -1.80
CA GLN A 13 3.31 -14.00 -0.72
C GLN A 13 2.80 -15.42 -0.35
N ALA A 14 3.37 -16.50 -0.91
CA ALA A 14 2.92 -17.87 -0.68
C ALA A 14 2.88 -18.25 0.81
N ARG A 15 3.84 -17.76 1.62
CA ARG A 15 3.87 -17.98 3.07
C ARG A 15 2.63 -17.39 3.74
N ILE A 16 2.31 -16.11 3.44
CA ILE A 16 1.14 -15.42 4.02
C ILE A 16 -0.15 -16.11 3.61
N LEU A 17 -0.25 -16.55 2.35
CA LEU A 17 -1.43 -17.29 1.90
C LEU A 17 -1.62 -18.60 2.65
N SER A 18 -0.53 -19.32 2.98
CA SER A 18 -0.59 -20.52 3.81
C SER A 18 -1.07 -20.22 5.24
N GLU A 19 -0.61 -19.13 5.83
CA GLU A 19 -1.04 -18.68 7.16
C GLU A 19 -2.53 -18.27 7.14
N LEU A 20 -2.96 -17.54 6.12
CA LEU A 20 -4.36 -17.13 5.92
C LEU A 20 -5.28 -18.32 5.64
N GLU A 21 -4.80 -19.34 4.92
CA GLU A 21 -5.53 -20.58 4.70
C GLU A 21 -5.84 -21.30 6.02
N ALA A 22 -4.87 -21.36 6.93
CA ALA A 22 -5.07 -21.92 8.26
C ALA A 22 -6.06 -21.08 9.09
N LEU A 23 -5.98 -19.75 9.01
CA LEU A 23 -6.89 -18.84 9.70
C LEU A 23 -8.31 -18.85 9.13
N ALA A 24 -8.49 -19.21 7.86
CA ALA A 24 -9.81 -19.22 7.21
C ALA A 24 -10.79 -20.23 7.83
N ALA A 25 -10.31 -21.26 8.54
CA ALA A 25 -11.16 -22.21 9.27
C ALA A 25 -11.82 -21.59 10.51
N ALA A 26 -11.14 -20.63 11.17
CA ALA A 26 -11.64 -19.85 12.30
C ALA A 26 -11.09 -18.43 12.20
N PRO A 27 -11.65 -17.60 11.30
CA PRO A 27 -11.10 -16.30 10.99
C PRO A 27 -11.16 -15.38 12.22
N PRO A 28 -10.08 -14.63 12.51
CA PRO A 28 -10.11 -13.64 13.57
C PRO A 28 -11.08 -12.53 13.20
N GLN A 29 -11.62 -11.86 14.20
CA GLN A 29 -12.53 -10.75 14.01
C GLN A 29 -11.88 -9.57 13.28
N ALA A 30 -10.63 -9.30 13.57
CA ALA A 30 -9.85 -8.23 12.95
C ALA A 30 -8.43 -8.71 12.61
N LEU A 31 -8.00 -8.38 11.41
CA LEU A 31 -6.68 -8.72 10.89
C LEU A 31 -6.07 -7.48 10.23
N ILE A 32 -4.83 -7.18 10.58
CA ILE A 32 -3.98 -6.21 9.90
C ILE A 32 -3.09 -6.95 8.91
N LEU A 33 -3.13 -6.52 7.66
CA LEU A 33 -2.15 -6.89 6.64
C LEU A 33 -1.19 -5.72 6.44
N GLU A 34 0.06 -5.90 6.84
CA GLU A 34 1.10 -4.89 6.69
C GLU A 34 2.23 -5.35 5.76
N GLY A 35 3.15 -4.46 5.41
CA GLY A 35 4.25 -4.77 4.49
C GLY A 35 3.80 -4.86 3.03
N GLY A 36 4.69 -5.30 2.16
CA GLY A 36 4.43 -5.37 0.73
C GLY A 36 3.98 -4.05 0.11
N THR A 37 3.54 -4.07 -1.14
CA THR A 37 2.93 -2.91 -1.79
C THR A 37 1.45 -2.77 -1.44
N ALA A 38 0.86 -1.58 -1.66
CA ALA A 38 -0.58 -1.35 -1.46
C ALA A 38 -1.42 -2.29 -2.32
N GLY A 39 -1.02 -2.51 -3.59
CA GLY A 39 -1.69 -3.44 -4.50
C GLY A 39 -1.66 -4.88 -4.02
N GLU A 40 -0.55 -5.33 -3.43
CA GLU A 40 -0.42 -6.68 -2.89
C GLU A 40 -1.26 -6.89 -1.63
N ARG A 41 -1.27 -5.90 -0.73
CA ARG A 41 -2.16 -5.95 0.43
C ARG A 41 -3.63 -6.08 0.01
N ALA A 42 -4.03 -5.26 -0.98
CA ALA A 42 -5.38 -5.34 -1.55
C ALA A 42 -5.65 -6.69 -2.21
N ALA A 43 -4.73 -7.21 -3.02
CA ALA A 43 -4.85 -8.51 -3.69
C ALA A 43 -5.02 -9.66 -2.67
N VAL A 44 -4.20 -9.69 -1.62
CA VAL A 44 -4.28 -10.68 -0.53
C VAL A 44 -5.59 -10.55 0.24
N ALA A 45 -6.05 -9.32 0.52
CA ALA A 45 -7.34 -9.09 1.19
C ALA A 45 -8.53 -9.57 0.35
N MET A 46 -8.51 -9.33 -0.96
CA MET A 46 -9.55 -9.81 -1.89
C MET A 46 -9.51 -11.34 -2.01
N TRP A 47 -8.31 -11.93 -2.05
CA TRP A 47 -8.14 -13.38 -2.01
C TRP A 47 -8.76 -13.97 -0.74
N LEU A 48 -8.49 -13.39 0.43
CA LEU A 48 -9.05 -13.87 1.70
C LEU A 48 -10.57 -13.71 1.73
N ALA A 49 -11.12 -12.60 1.26
CA ALA A 49 -12.56 -12.40 1.15
C ALA A 49 -13.22 -13.48 0.27
N ALA A 50 -12.57 -13.81 -0.84
CA ALA A 50 -13.03 -14.90 -1.71
C ALA A 50 -12.86 -16.26 -1.05
N ARG A 51 -11.78 -16.52 -0.30
CA ARG A 51 -11.55 -17.78 0.43
C ARG A 51 -12.64 -18.04 1.46
N LEU A 52 -13.12 -17.01 2.14
CA LEU A 52 -14.16 -17.09 3.16
C LEU A 52 -15.58 -17.28 2.57
N ASN A 53 -15.79 -16.97 1.30
CA ASN A 53 -17.11 -16.93 0.67
C ASN A 53 -17.30 -17.87 -0.51
N CYS A 54 -16.22 -18.33 -1.15
CA CYS A 54 -16.28 -19.30 -2.26
C CYS A 54 -16.56 -20.71 -1.73
N ARG A 55 -17.49 -21.41 -2.39
CA ARG A 55 -17.89 -22.78 -2.02
C ARG A 55 -17.42 -23.84 -2.98
N GLU A 56 -16.73 -23.44 -4.04
CA GLU A 56 -16.25 -24.36 -5.06
C GLU A 56 -15.01 -25.13 -4.58
N PRO A 57 -14.79 -26.35 -5.07
CA PRO A 57 -13.56 -27.08 -4.79
C PRO A 57 -12.31 -26.30 -5.25
N GLY A 58 -11.25 -26.29 -4.44
CA GLY A 58 -10.04 -25.53 -4.73
C GLY A 58 -10.19 -24.02 -4.50
N THR A 59 -10.92 -23.66 -3.44
CA THR A 59 -11.19 -22.27 -3.08
C THR A 59 -9.93 -21.46 -2.71
N PRO A 60 -9.93 -20.14 -3.05
CA PRO A 60 -10.87 -19.48 -3.94
C PRO A 60 -10.64 -19.86 -5.41
N CYS A 61 -11.70 -20.20 -6.14
CA CYS A 61 -11.58 -20.69 -7.52
C CYS A 61 -11.31 -19.56 -8.55
N GLY A 62 -11.63 -18.30 -8.23
CA GLY A 62 -11.42 -17.13 -9.08
C GLY A 62 -12.40 -16.98 -10.25
N VAL A 63 -13.29 -17.95 -10.48
CA VAL A 63 -14.14 -18.00 -11.69
C VAL A 63 -15.64 -18.06 -11.41
N CYS A 64 -16.06 -18.52 -10.22
CA CYS A 64 -17.49 -18.57 -9.87
C CYS A 64 -18.09 -17.16 -9.70
N PRO A 65 -19.42 -17.03 -9.71
CA PRO A 65 -20.07 -15.73 -9.54
C PRO A 65 -19.63 -14.99 -8.28
N THR A 66 -19.49 -15.67 -7.16
CA THR A 66 -19.03 -15.08 -5.90
C THR A 66 -17.61 -14.51 -6.03
N CYS A 67 -16.66 -15.27 -6.59
CA CYS A 67 -15.30 -14.78 -6.79
C CYS A 67 -15.25 -13.57 -7.74
N ARG A 68 -16.02 -13.59 -8.84
CA ARG A 68 -16.09 -12.46 -9.77
C ARG A 68 -16.66 -11.21 -9.11
N GLN A 69 -17.79 -11.35 -8.38
CA GLN A 69 -18.37 -10.22 -7.65
C GLN A 69 -17.42 -9.64 -6.61
N ILE A 70 -16.61 -10.47 -5.96
CA ILE A 70 -15.58 -10.01 -5.02
C ILE A 70 -14.49 -9.25 -5.79
N LEU A 71 -13.96 -9.80 -6.88
CA LEU A 71 -12.94 -9.14 -7.70
C LEU A 71 -13.43 -7.78 -8.24
N ASP A 72 -14.70 -7.72 -8.64
CA ASP A 72 -15.34 -6.49 -9.12
C ASP A 72 -15.79 -5.55 -7.97
N LYS A 73 -15.56 -5.94 -6.71
CA LYS A 73 -15.97 -5.21 -5.49
C LYS A 73 -17.48 -4.93 -5.40
N VAL A 74 -18.32 -5.79 -6.00
CA VAL A 74 -19.78 -5.68 -5.99
C VAL A 74 -20.49 -6.79 -5.18
N PHE A 75 -19.72 -7.64 -4.50
CA PHE A 75 -20.29 -8.67 -3.62
C PHE A 75 -20.97 -8.02 -2.41
N LEU A 76 -22.21 -8.45 -2.10
CA LEU A 76 -23.06 -7.80 -1.10
C LEU A 76 -22.48 -7.75 0.32
N ASP A 77 -21.68 -8.74 0.69
CA ASP A 77 -21.02 -8.81 2.00
C ASP A 77 -19.53 -8.46 1.92
N LEU A 78 -19.11 -7.73 0.87
CA LEU A 78 -17.81 -7.10 0.77
C LEU A 78 -17.97 -5.57 0.80
N HIS A 79 -17.34 -4.93 1.76
CA HIS A 79 -17.30 -3.48 1.88
C HIS A 79 -15.86 -3.02 1.82
N TYR A 80 -15.51 -2.30 0.77
CA TYR A 80 -14.15 -1.85 0.49
C TYR A 80 -14.09 -0.32 0.59
N TYR A 81 -13.29 0.20 1.51
CA TYR A 81 -13.06 1.63 1.73
C TYR A 81 -11.59 1.92 1.48
N ASP A 82 -11.29 2.90 0.66
CA ASP A 82 -9.93 3.23 0.22
C ASP A 82 -9.48 4.58 0.78
N GLY A 83 -8.69 4.53 1.85
CA GLY A 83 -8.08 5.70 2.47
C GLY A 83 -7.00 6.38 1.61
N GLY A 84 -6.52 5.71 0.55
CA GLY A 84 -5.60 6.30 -0.41
C GLY A 84 -6.28 7.25 -1.39
N GLN A 85 -7.59 7.09 -1.60
CA GLN A 85 -8.38 7.96 -2.47
C GLN A 85 -9.10 9.06 -1.69
N GLU A 86 -9.70 8.69 -0.56
CA GLU A 86 -10.44 9.61 0.30
C GLU A 86 -10.14 9.36 1.77
N SER A 87 -10.07 10.43 2.57
CA SER A 87 -9.92 10.29 4.02
C SER A 87 -11.06 9.47 4.63
N LEU A 88 -10.72 8.47 5.44
CA LEU A 88 -11.68 7.62 6.13
C LEU A 88 -12.30 8.38 7.31
N LYS A 89 -13.44 9.00 7.06
CA LYS A 89 -14.13 9.91 8.00
C LYS A 89 -15.01 9.15 8.98
N VAL A 90 -15.37 9.83 10.07
CA VAL A 90 -16.21 9.30 11.14
C VAL A 90 -17.57 8.79 10.65
N ASP A 91 -18.20 9.48 9.68
CA ASP A 91 -19.53 9.09 9.20
C ASP A 91 -19.47 7.74 8.46
N THR A 92 -18.43 7.50 7.67
CA THR A 92 -18.16 6.19 7.04
C THR A 92 -18.04 5.09 8.11
N MET A 93 -17.30 5.35 9.19
CA MET A 93 -17.15 4.36 10.27
C MET A 93 -18.42 4.16 11.09
N ARG A 94 -19.27 5.17 11.20
CA ARG A 94 -20.63 5.02 11.80
C ARG A 94 -21.53 4.14 10.94
N GLU A 95 -21.42 4.24 9.62
CA GLU A 95 -22.13 3.35 8.69
C GLU A 95 -21.63 1.92 8.81
N VAL A 96 -20.31 1.71 8.85
CA VAL A 96 -19.68 0.41 9.11
C VAL A 96 -20.22 -0.18 10.43
N ARG A 97 -20.26 0.61 11.51
CA ARG A 97 -20.78 0.15 12.80
C ARG A 97 -22.24 -0.33 12.71
N ARG A 98 -23.09 0.42 11.99
CA ARG A 98 -24.49 0.02 11.77
C ARG A 98 -24.58 -1.27 10.98
N LEU A 99 -23.77 -1.38 9.92
CA LEU A 99 -23.70 -2.55 9.05
C LEU A 99 -23.32 -3.82 9.81
N VAL A 100 -22.27 -3.78 10.64
CA VAL A 100 -21.81 -4.95 11.40
C VAL A 100 -22.72 -5.31 12.58
N GLY A 101 -23.61 -4.42 12.96
CA GLY A 101 -24.71 -4.69 13.89
C GLY A 101 -25.80 -5.60 13.32
N GLU A 102 -25.84 -5.79 11.99
CA GLU A 102 -26.73 -6.72 11.29
C GLU A 102 -25.97 -7.99 10.87
N PRO A 103 -26.62 -9.15 10.77
CA PRO A 103 -25.97 -10.35 10.25
C PRO A 103 -25.57 -10.16 8.78
N PRO A 104 -24.56 -10.91 8.28
CA PRO A 104 -24.29 -10.96 6.85
C PRO A 104 -25.53 -11.33 6.04
N ARG A 105 -25.66 -10.80 4.84
CA ARG A 105 -26.81 -11.08 3.95
C ARG A 105 -26.75 -12.47 3.33
N GLY A 106 -25.52 -12.97 3.13
CA GLY A 106 -25.27 -14.31 2.66
C GLY A 106 -25.02 -15.29 3.81
N THR A 107 -24.67 -16.52 3.46
CA THR A 107 -24.30 -17.59 4.42
C THR A 107 -22.80 -17.65 4.70
N GLY A 108 -22.05 -16.69 4.16
CA GLY A 108 -20.60 -16.55 4.32
C GLY A 108 -20.22 -15.50 5.35
N THR A 109 -19.04 -14.97 5.20
CA THR A 109 -18.47 -13.93 6.07
C THR A 109 -18.58 -12.56 5.39
N ARG A 110 -19.14 -11.58 6.10
CA ARG A 110 -19.03 -10.18 5.66
C ARG A 110 -17.62 -9.68 5.95
N VAL A 111 -16.95 -9.19 4.91
CA VAL A 111 -15.60 -8.68 4.99
C VAL A 111 -15.59 -7.17 4.78
N ILE A 112 -15.05 -6.45 5.76
CA ILE A 112 -14.89 -5.01 5.74
C ILE A 112 -13.39 -4.72 5.53
N ILE A 113 -13.03 -4.23 4.36
CA ILE A 113 -11.64 -3.89 4.00
C ILE A 113 -11.46 -2.37 4.12
N LEU A 114 -10.50 -1.97 4.94
CA LEU A 114 -10.05 -0.59 5.10
C LEU A 114 -8.63 -0.51 4.52
N ALA A 115 -8.55 -0.18 3.23
CA ALA A 115 -7.27 0.02 2.55
C ALA A 115 -6.66 1.36 2.97
N GLU A 116 -5.33 1.40 3.14
CA GLU A 116 -4.58 2.55 3.64
C GLU A 116 -5.18 3.10 4.95
N ALA A 117 -5.39 2.20 5.92
CA ALA A 117 -6.08 2.47 7.19
C ALA A 117 -5.39 3.54 8.06
N GLN A 118 -4.12 3.90 7.77
CA GLN A 118 -3.46 5.05 8.40
C GLN A 118 -4.08 6.40 8.02
N ALA A 119 -4.98 6.43 7.02
CA ALA A 119 -5.75 7.63 6.67
C ALA A 119 -7.01 7.84 7.54
N LEU A 120 -7.25 6.97 8.55
CA LEU A 120 -8.31 7.16 9.53
C LEU A 120 -8.06 8.43 10.36
N THR A 121 -9.09 9.26 10.52
CA THR A 121 -9.05 10.34 11.51
C THR A 121 -9.20 9.78 12.93
N ASP A 122 -8.86 10.57 13.97
CA ASP A 122 -9.01 10.17 15.38
C ASP A 122 -10.45 9.76 15.69
N GLU A 123 -11.43 10.55 15.23
CA GLU A 123 -12.84 10.28 15.45
C GLU A 123 -13.30 9.03 14.70
N ALA A 124 -12.79 8.81 13.48
CA ALA A 124 -13.09 7.61 12.69
C ALA A 124 -12.52 6.37 13.35
N SER A 125 -11.27 6.44 13.84
CA SER A 125 -10.63 5.35 14.59
C SER A 125 -11.46 4.96 15.83
N ASN A 126 -11.90 5.93 16.62
CA ASN A 126 -12.75 5.68 17.79
C ASN A 126 -14.12 5.07 17.41
N ALA A 127 -14.71 5.48 16.30
CA ALA A 127 -15.96 4.89 15.81
C ALA A 127 -15.75 3.44 15.32
N LEU A 128 -14.62 3.17 14.66
CA LEU A 128 -14.22 1.83 14.21
C LEU A 128 -13.96 0.90 15.39
N LEU A 129 -13.28 1.35 16.45
CA LEU A 129 -13.05 0.57 17.67
C LEU A 129 -14.35 0.06 18.25
N LYS A 130 -15.36 0.94 18.35
CA LYS A 130 -16.70 0.55 18.84
C LYS A 130 -17.39 -0.48 17.93
N ALA A 131 -17.10 -0.47 16.62
CA ALA A 131 -17.62 -1.46 15.70
C ALA A 131 -16.90 -2.81 15.83
N MET A 132 -15.61 -2.79 16.22
CA MET A 132 -14.77 -3.98 16.40
C MET A 132 -14.95 -4.63 17.78
N GLU A 133 -15.45 -3.92 18.80
CA GLU A 133 -15.62 -4.47 20.16
C GLU A 133 -16.79 -5.45 20.25
N GLU A 134 -17.90 -5.19 19.56
CA GLU A 134 -19.11 -6.01 19.65
C GLU A 134 -19.76 -6.28 18.27
N PRO A 135 -19.04 -6.82 17.27
CA PRO A 135 -19.66 -7.14 15.99
C PRO A 135 -20.47 -8.43 16.12
N ARG A 136 -21.52 -8.54 15.33
CA ARG A 136 -22.21 -9.82 15.19
C ARG A 136 -21.31 -10.87 14.56
N PRO A 137 -21.47 -12.16 14.92
CA PRO A 137 -20.76 -13.25 14.26
C PRO A 137 -20.87 -13.20 12.74
N GLY A 138 -19.82 -13.62 12.03
CA GLY A 138 -19.79 -13.59 10.58
C GLY A 138 -19.29 -12.26 9.98
N ASN A 139 -18.82 -11.32 10.80
CA ASN A 139 -18.15 -10.11 10.32
C ASN A 139 -16.64 -10.19 10.57
N MET A 140 -15.84 -9.75 9.61
CA MET A 140 -14.38 -9.70 9.69
C MET A 140 -13.88 -8.35 9.19
N PHE A 141 -12.96 -7.73 9.95
CA PHE A 141 -12.30 -6.49 9.57
C PHE A 141 -10.89 -6.79 9.02
N LEU A 142 -10.55 -6.22 7.87
CA LEU A 142 -9.22 -6.24 7.27
C LEU A 142 -8.68 -4.80 7.19
N LEU A 143 -7.68 -4.52 7.98
CA LEU A 143 -6.98 -3.23 8.00
C LEU A 143 -5.70 -3.37 7.18
N LEU A 144 -5.58 -2.63 6.09
CA LEU A 144 -4.40 -2.66 5.23
C LEU A 144 -3.58 -1.40 5.49
N ALA A 145 -2.33 -1.56 5.88
CA ALA A 145 -1.42 -0.44 6.14
C ALA A 145 0.01 -0.82 5.74
N PRO A 146 0.86 0.14 5.34
CA PRO A 146 2.26 -0.16 5.04
C PRO A 146 3.00 -0.70 6.26
N GLN A 147 2.70 -0.18 7.45
CA GLN A 147 3.30 -0.53 8.74
C GLN A 147 2.28 -0.33 9.85
N ARG A 148 2.22 -1.27 10.82
CA ARG A 148 1.29 -1.18 11.97
C ARG A 148 1.55 0.04 12.86
N GLU A 149 2.77 0.55 12.89
CA GLU A 149 3.18 1.72 13.67
C GLU A 149 2.49 3.01 13.19
N ARG A 150 1.97 3.01 11.96
CA ARG A 150 1.17 4.11 11.40
C ARG A 150 -0.30 4.04 11.78
N LEU A 151 -0.73 2.96 12.42
CA LEU A 151 -2.10 2.79 12.91
C LEU A 151 -2.20 3.19 14.38
N PHE A 152 -3.41 3.50 14.80
CA PHE A 152 -3.66 3.74 16.23
C PHE A 152 -3.38 2.47 17.03
N ALA A 153 -2.61 2.59 18.10
CA ALA A 153 -2.20 1.46 18.95
C ALA A 153 -3.40 0.66 19.47
N THR A 154 -4.54 1.31 19.66
CA THR A 154 -5.80 0.70 20.08
C THR A 154 -6.40 -0.24 19.03
N LEU A 155 -6.22 0.03 17.74
CA LEU A 155 -6.59 -0.87 16.64
C LEU A 155 -5.63 -2.05 16.55
N VAL A 156 -4.33 -1.77 16.67
CA VAL A 156 -3.29 -2.81 16.62
C VAL A 156 -3.48 -3.83 17.76
N SER A 157 -3.76 -3.37 18.99
CA SER A 157 -3.94 -4.25 20.16
C SER A 157 -5.15 -5.19 20.06
N ARG A 158 -6.12 -4.92 19.17
CA ARG A 158 -7.32 -5.72 18.94
C ARG A 158 -7.33 -6.52 17.65
N SER A 159 -6.22 -6.50 16.93
CA SER A 159 -6.10 -7.13 15.61
C SER A 159 -4.96 -8.15 15.60
N TRP A 160 -5.15 -9.24 14.88
CA TRP A 160 -4.03 -10.08 14.47
C TRP A 160 -3.22 -9.33 13.41
N VAL A 161 -1.92 -9.58 13.36
CA VAL A 161 -1.05 -8.91 12.39
C VAL A 161 -0.32 -9.95 11.56
N LEU A 162 -0.42 -9.83 10.25
CA LEU A 162 0.36 -10.59 9.29
C LEU A 162 1.16 -9.63 8.39
N THR A 163 2.44 -9.94 8.23
CA THR A 163 3.38 -9.10 7.47
C THR A 163 3.67 -9.72 6.13
N LEU A 164 3.29 -9.05 5.05
CA LEU A 164 3.59 -9.42 3.68
C LEU A 164 5.09 -9.25 3.38
N ALA A 165 5.63 -10.12 2.55
CA ALA A 165 6.97 -9.96 2.04
C ALA A 165 7.07 -8.70 1.18
N TRP A 166 8.11 -7.90 1.38
CA TRP A 166 8.41 -6.78 0.50
C TRP A 166 8.91 -7.29 -0.85
N PRO A 167 8.63 -6.56 -1.95
CA PRO A 167 9.26 -6.87 -3.23
C PRO A 167 10.78 -6.85 -3.08
N ASP A 168 11.46 -7.83 -3.65
CA ASP A 168 12.90 -7.75 -3.79
C ASP A 168 13.24 -6.55 -4.69
N THR A 169 14.36 -5.90 -4.42
CA THR A 169 14.83 -4.72 -5.19
C THR A 169 15.05 -5.01 -6.68
N ALA A 170 15.02 -6.28 -7.08
CA ALA A 170 15.19 -6.75 -8.44
C ALA A 170 13.88 -7.06 -9.19
N ASP A 171 12.71 -6.96 -8.50
CA ASP A 171 11.43 -7.30 -9.13
C ASP A 171 10.84 -6.03 -9.79
N PRO A 172 10.94 -5.85 -11.10
CA PRO A 172 10.26 -4.76 -11.78
C PRO A 172 8.76 -5.02 -11.63
N SER A 173 8.02 -4.05 -11.07
CA SER A 173 6.57 -4.14 -11.00
C SER A 173 6.01 -4.40 -12.41
N PRO A 174 5.29 -5.51 -12.67
CA PRO A 174 4.67 -5.72 -13.96
C PRO A 174 3.45 -4.81 -14.07
N GLY A 175 3.53 -3.81 -14.90
CA GLY A 175 2.34 -3.12 -15.28
C GLY A 175 2.56 -1.68 -15.71
N GLY A 176 2.11 -1.35 -16.89
CA GLY A 176 1.96 0.00 -17.38
C GLY A 176 0.90 0.77 -16.60
N ASP A 177 1.14 0.97 -15.32
CA ASP A 177 0.30 1.76 -14.42
C ASP A 177 0.63 3.24 -14.64
N ALA A 178 -0.38 4.08 -14.69
CA ALA A 178 -0.21 5.54 -14.84
C ALA A 178 0.64 6.15 -13.69
N ASP A 179 0.86 5.40 -12.62
CA ASP A 179 1.63 5.77 -11.43
C ASP A 179 2.97 5.01 -11.32
N ASP A 180 3.51 4.45 -12.42
CA ASP A 180 4.83 3.81 -12.46
C ASP A 180 5.91 4.84 -12.10
N PRO A 181 6.75 4.63 -11.04
CA PRO A 181 7.78 5.56 -10.63
C PRO A 181 8.98 5.60 -11.57
N TRP A 182 9.25 4.53 -12.34
CA TRP A 182 10.48 4.36 -13.10
C TRP A 182 10.73 5.43 -14.16
N PRO A 183 9.73 5.87 -14.94
CA PRO A 183 9.96 6.95 -15.92
C PRO A 183 10.38 8.28 -15.25
N LEU A 184 9.89 8.54 -14.03
CA LEU A 184 10.25 9.71 -13.26
C LEU A 184 11.64 9.57 -12.61
N LEU A 185 12.00 8.38 -12.15
CA LEU A 185 13.33 8.08 -11.61
C LEU A 185 14.41 8.18 -12.70
N ASP A 186 14.14 7.67 -13.90
CA ASP A 186 15.02 7.83 -15.05
C ASP A 186 15.20 9.31 -15.43
N ALA A 187 14.12 10.08 -15.42
CA ALA A 187 14.18 11.51 -15.67
C ALA A 187 14.97 12.26 -14.58
N LEU A 188 14.82 11.87 -13.30
CA LEU A 188 15.62 12.39 -12.18
C LEU A 188 17.10 12.07 -12.35
N HIS A 189 17.44 10.81 -12.62
CA HIS A 189 18.80 10.37 -12.89
C HIS A 189 19.43 11.17 -14.04
N GLN A 190 18.72 11.29 -15.17
CA GLN A 190 19.19 12.06 -16.31
C GLN A 190 19.38 13.54 -15.94
N PHE A 191 18.45 14.13 -15.20
CA PHE A 191 18.54 15.51 -14.76
C PHE A 191 19.74 15.75 -13.84
N TRP A 192 19.95 14.88 -12.85
CA TRP A 192 21.08 15.00 -11.92
C TRP A 192 22.43 14.85 -12.62
N ARG A 193 22.47 14.07 -13.70
CA ARG A 193 23.68 13.91 -14.52
C ARG A 193 23.92 15.07 -15.47
N THR A 194 22.87 15.60 -16.13
CA THR A 194 23.03 16.53 -17.27
C THR A 194 22.55 17.95 -16.99
N GLY A 195 21.72 18.15 -15.98
CA GLY A 195 21.01 19.41 -15.71
C GLY A 195 19.87 19.71 -16.68
N ARG A 196 19.43 18.71 -17.48
CA ARG A 196 18.41 18.90 -18.52
C ARG A 196 17.32 17.83 -18.42
N GLY A 197 16.14 18.13 -18.97
CA GLY A 197 15.08 17.14 -19.18
C GLY A 197 14.04 17.05 -18.06
N TRP A 198 14.30 17.61 -16.87
CA TRP A 198 13.35 17.54 -15.76
C TRP A 198 12.10 18.41 -15.95
N PHE A 199 12.24 19.67 -16.33
CA PHE A 199 11.17 20.66 -16.42
C PHE A 199 10.41 20.70 -17.77
N GLY A 200 10.80 19.88 -18.75
CA GLY A 200 10.37 20.03 -20.15
C GLY A 200 9.19 19.18 -20.62
N ALA A 201 8.69 18.24 -19.87
CA ALA A 201 7.65 17.34 -20.33
C ALA A 201 6.40 17.39 -19.43
N GLY A 202 5.36 18.13 -19.85
CA GLY A 202 3.94 17.84 -19.61
C GLY A 202 3.47 17.30 -18.24
N ARG A 203 4.16 17.62 -17.13
CA ARG A 203 3.85 17.10 -15.78
C ARG A 203 2.73 17.84 -15.07
N THR A 204 1.74 18.28 -15.81
CA THR A 204 0.67 19.13 -15.27
C THR A 204 -0.28 18.43 -14.30
N LYS A 205 -0.19 17.08 -14.13
CA LYS A 205 -1.05 16.33 -13.18
C LYS A 205 -0.32 15.09 -12.65
N LEU A 206 0.71 15.30 -11.83
CA LEU A 206 1.28 14.20 -11.08
C LEU A 206 0.33 13.81 -9.95
N SER A 207 -0.07 12.54 -9.87
CA SER A 207 -0.86 12.05 -8.75
C SER A 207 -0.02 12.04 -7.47
N ARG A 208 -0.67 12.17 -6.32
CA ARG A 208 0.00 12.02 -5.03
C ARG A 208 0.63 10.62 -4.90
N LEU A 209 -0.08 9.60 -5.35
CA LEU A 209 0.38 8.20 -5.30
C LEU A 209 1.66 7.99 -6.13
N ALA A 210 1.73 8.57 -7.34
CA ALA A 210 2.94 8.52 -8.16
C ALA A 210 4.12 9.19 -7.46
N ALA A 211 3.91 10.37 -6.85
CA ALA A 211 4.96 11.05 -6.10
C ALA A 211 5.43 10.25 -4.88
N GLU A 212 4.53 9.65 -4.12
CA GLU A 212 4.85 8.78 -2.98
C GLU A 212 5.67 7.56 -3.41
N ARG A 213 5.31 6.93 -4.55
CA ARG A 213 6.07 5.82 -5.13
C ARG A 213 7.49 6.24 -5.54
N VAL A 214 7.63 7.38 -6.20
CA VAL A 214 8.96 7.93 -6.57
C VAL A 214 9.83 8.15 -5.33
N LEU A 215 9.29 8.77 -4.28
CA LEU A 215 10.03 9.01 -3.03
C LEU A 215 10.43 7.69 -2.34
N THR A 216 9.54 6.70 -2.36
CA THR A 216 9.80 5.37 -1.78
C THR A 216 10.94 4.67 -2.53
N GLU A 217 10.88 4.62 -3.87
CA GLU A 217 11.92 3.99 -4.66
C GLU A 217 13.24 4.75 -4.55
N LEU A 218 13.22 6.09 -4.53
CA LEU A 218 14.43 6.88 -4.35
C LEU A 218 15.09 6.64 -2.98
N SER A 219 14.29 6.44 -1.93
CA SER A 219 14.82 6.05 -0.61
C SER A 219 15.47 4.66 -0.65
N ARG A 220 14.93 3.72 -1.44
CA ARG A 220 15.54 2.39 -1.65
C ARG A 220 16.85 2.48 -2.42
N GLU A 221 16.89 3.28 -3.48
CA GLU A 221 18.09 3.53 -4.27
C GLU A 221 19.20 4.14 -3.41
N LEU A 222 18.85 5.10 -2.54
CA LEU A 222 19.78 5.69 -1.58
C LEU A 222 20.29 4.64 -0.57
N ALA A 223 19.40 3.80 -0.04
CA ALA A 223 19.79 2.72 0.88
C ALA A 223 20.67 1.66 0.18
N ALA A 224 20.39 1.33 -1.09
CA ALA A 224 21.19 0.43 -1.88
C ALA A 224 22.60 1.00 -2.08
N ALA A 225 22.70 2.29 -2.44
CA ALA A 225 23.97 2.99 -2.59
C ALA A 225 24.80 3.01 -1.29
N LEU A 226 24.15 3.26 -0.14
CA LEU A 226 24.78 3.21 1.17
C LEU A 226 25.29 1.80 1.55
N ALA A 227 24.62 0.75 1.07
CA ALA A 227 25.04 -0.64 1.21
C ALA A 227 26.13 -1.05 0.18
N GLY A 228 26.61 -0.12 -0.65
CA GLY A 228 27.62 -0.37 -1.69
C GLY A 228 27.09 -1.15 -2.89
N ARG A 229 25.76 -1.18 -3.10
CA ARG A 229 25.12 -1.79 -4.26
C ARG A 229 24.90 -0.73 -5.34
N ASP A 230 25.30 -1.05 -6.56
CA ASP A 230 25.23 -0.20 -7.74
C ASP A 230 24.40 -0.84 -8.88
N ASP A 231 23.41 -1.62 -8.48
CA ASP A 231 22.60 -2.46 -9.38
C ASP A 231 21.76 -1.64 -10.37
N THR A 232 21.50 -0.37 -10.06
CA THR A 232 20.77 0.55 -10.94
C THR A 232 21.61 1.76 -11.31
N PRO A 233 21.32 2.44 -12.46
CA PRO A 233 22.04 3.64 -12.85
C PRO A 233 21.96 4.76 -11.79
N LEU A 234 20.87 4.86 -11.06
CA LEU A 234 20.67 5.85 -10.01
C LEU A 234 21.46 5.50 -8.75
N ALA A 235 21.43 4.23 -8.29
CA ALA A 235 22.24 3.75 -7.17
C ALA A 235 23.74 3.91 -7.48
N ALA A 236 24.18 3.57 -8.70
CA ALA A 236 25.57 3.75 -9.13
C ALA A 236 26.01 5.23 -9.08
N GLN A 237 25.13 6.16 -9.50
CA GLN A 237 25.40 7.59 -9.38
C GLN A 237 25.52 8.03 -7.91
N LEU A 238 24.63 7.56 -7.05
CA LEU A 238 24.66 7.87 -5.60
C LEU A 238 25.88 7.23 -4.92
N CYS A 239 26.27 6.01 -5.28
CA CYS A 239 27.51 5.36 -4.82
C CYS A 239 28.76 6.16 -5.18
N SER A 240 28.76 6.85 -6.33
CA SER A 240 29.89 7.68 -6.75
C SER A 240 30.05 8.95 -5.92
N CYS A 241 29.01 9.34 -5.17
CA CYS A 241 29.05 10.49 -4.27
C CYS A 241 29.87 10.13 -3.02
N ARG A 242 31.05 10.73 -2.90
CA ARG A 242 31.99 10.44 -1.78
C ARG A 242 31.79 11.34 -0.56
N ASP A 243 30.91 12.34 -0.65
CA ASP A 243 30.64 13.27 0.43
C ASP A 243 29.48 12.77 1.31
N PRO A 244 29.77 12.33 2.57
CA PRO A 244 28.74 11.87 3.49
C PRO A 244 27.69 12.95 3.83
N ASP A 245 28.08 14.23 3.77
CA ASP A 245 27.15 15.32 4.07
C ASP A 245 26.12 15.48 2.95
N VAL A 246 26.46 15.24 1.70
CA VAL A 246 25.52 15.22 0.57
C VAL A 246 24.51 14.10 0.75
N ILE A 247 24.96 12.91 1.10
CA ILE A 247 24.08 11.75 1.36
C ILE A 247 23.12 12.03 2.50
N ARG A 248 23.60 12.59 3.61
CA ARG A 248 22.76 12.98 4.75
C ARG A 248 21.72 14.03 4.38
N ARG A 249 22.10 15.04 3.57
CA ARG A 249 21.18 16.06 3.08
C ARG A 249 20.11 15.49 2.15
N LEU A 250 20.47 14.51 1.31
CA LEU A 250 19.52 13.81 0.46
C LEU A 250 18.51 13.02 1.28
N ASP A 251 18.95 12.30 2.30
CA ASP A 251 18.06 11.56 3.20
C ASP A 251 17.07 12.48 3.92
N LEU A 252 17.56 13.60 4.48
CA LEU A 252 16.70 14.61 5.10
C LEU A 252 15.71 15.22 4.10
N LEU A 253 16.14 15.51 2.88
CA LEU A 253 15.28 16.07 1.84
C LEU A 253 14.19 15.09 1.40
N LEU A 254 14.49 13.79 1.38
CA LEU A 254 13.51 12.74 1.13
C LEU A 254 12.47 12.68 2.24
N ALA A 255 12.89 12.71 3.49
CA ALA A 255 11.99 12.73 4.64
C ALA A 255 11.08 13.99 4.64
N GLU A 256 11.65 15.17 4.40
CA GLU A 256 10.88 16.42 4.26
C GLU A 256 9.88 16.37 3.09
N SER A 257 10.26 15.72 1.97
CA SER A 257 9.40 15.57 0.81
C SER A 257 8.23 14.63 1.08
N GLN A 258 8.47 13.54 1.82
CA GLN A 258 7.41 12.63 2.28
C GLN A 258 6.44 13.33 3.22
N GLU A 259 6.95 14.11 4.18
CA GLU A 259 6.13 14.90 5.10
C GLU A 259 5.29 15.95 4.35
N ALA A 260 5.88 16.63 3.36
CA ALA A 260 5.16 17.61 2.53
C ALA A 260 3.97 16.97 1.78
N LEU A 261 4.10 15.73 1.29
CA LEU A 261 3.00 14.99 0.68
C LEU A 261 1.91 14.63 1.70
N ILE A 262 2.29 14.27 2.93
CA ILE A 262 1.34 14.02 4.03
C ILE A 262 0.52 15.29 4.33
N LEU A 263 1.18 16.46 4.33
CA LEU A 263 0.56 17.78 4.54
C LEU A 263 -0.17 18.33 3.30
N ALA A 264 -0.41 17.48 2.30
CA ALA A 264 -1.12 17.82 1.07
C ALA A 264 -0.49 18.95 0.23
N VAL A 265 0.83 19.12 0.30
CA VAL A 265 1.57 19.99 -0.63
C VAL A 265 1.49 19.39 -2.05
N ASN A 266 1.48 20.27 -3.06
CA ASN A 266 1.38 19.85 -4.46
C ASN A 266 2.51 18.87 -4.83
N PRO A 267 2.18 17.65 -5.31
CA PRO A 267 3.15 16.61 -5.60
C PRO A 267 4.22 17.01 -6.62
N SER A 268 3.83 17.74 -7.66
CA SER A 268 4.77 18.20 -8.69
C SER A 268 5.79 19.17 -8.12
N LEU A 269 5.36 20.12 -7.30
CA LEU A 269 6.27 21.10 -6.64
C LEU A 269 7.20 20.41 -5.64
N THR A 270 6.71 19.40 -4.93
CA THR A 270 7.53 18.60 -4.00
C THR A 270 8.67 17.89 -4.72
N LEU A 271 8.37 17.21 -5.84
CA LEU A 271 9.41 16.54 -6.64
C LEU A 271 10.31 17.53 -7.37
N ASP A 272 9.82 18.69 -7.81
CA ASP A 272 10.64 19.73 -8.43
C ASP A 272 11.65 20.33 -7.44
N ARG A 273 11.22 20.57 -6.20
CA ARG A 273 12.12 20.99 -5.11
C ARG A 273 13.20 19.93 -4.86
N LEU A 274 12.80 18.66 -4.73
CA LEU A 274 13.72 17.53 -4.51
C LEU A 274 14.73 17.42 -5.66
N ALA A 275 14.25 17.41 -6.90
CA ALA A 275 15.10 17.32 -8.07
C ALA A 275 16.17 18.45 -8.10
N THR A 276 15.74 19.68 -7.85
CA THR A 276 16.62 20.85 -7.92
C THR A 276 17.65 20.87 -6.80
N GLN A 277 17.22 20.61 -5.55
CA GLN A 277 18.12 20.64 -4.40
C GLN A 277 19.17 19.52 -4.49
N ALA A 278 18.75 18.31 -4.82
CA ALA A 278 19.65 17.19 -5.02
C ALA A 278 20.66 17.44 -6.14
N TYR A 279 20.21 18.03 -7.27
CA TYR A 279 21.11 18.40 -8.38
C TYR A 279 22.21 19.35 -7.94
N LEU A 280 21.86 20.38 -7.15
CA LEU A 280 22.84 21.36 -6.67
C LEU A 280 23.89 20.73 -5.76
N TRP A 281 23.51 19.75 -4.92
CA TRP A 281 24.43 19.10 -3.99
C TRP A 281 25.27 18.00 -4.65
N LEU A 282 24.72 17.27 -5.61
CA LEU A 282 25.45 16.21 -6.32
C LEU A 282 26.52 16.74 -7.29
N ARG A 283 26.51 18.05 -7.57
CA ARG A 283 27.49 18.71 -8.45
C ARG A 283 28.50 19.60 -7.70
N SER A 284 28.27 19.84 -6.42
CA SER A 284 29.23 20.58 -5.58
C SER A 284 30.36 19.66 -5.13
#